data_212374403d6b18040f179f85d00c6ca7
#
_entry.id   212374403d6b18040f179f85d00c6ca7
#
_cell.length_a   1.000
_cell.length_b   1.000
_cell.length_c   1.000
_cell.angle_alpha   90.00
_cell.angle_beta   90.00
_cell.angle_gamma   90.00
#
_symmetry.space_group_name_H-M   'P 1'
#
loop_
_entity.id
_entity.type
_entity.pdbx_description
1 polymer ?
#
loop_
_entity_poly.entity_id
_entity_poly.type
_entity_poly.pdbx_seq_one_letter_code
_entity_poly.pdbx_strand_id
1 'polypeptide(L)'
;DILAGAPGEAIRLNMLSSHYRQPLDWTEGGVTESRTILDRWYRAAADAEPLACDAVIEALEDDLNTPKAIAALHELSNAASQGDALAAGQLRGGANLMGLLMKSQSAWFKGLDATEYDISFMNKLAEPLPEIAERIDEQVRQAIDKWDEMSGEQQGTIYELCINLLIDFRKLAREHREFQTSDIIRDLLLEANITLEDGPDGTTWRRTV
;
A
#
# COMPACT_ATOMS: atom_id res chain seq x y z
N ASP A 1 3.06 2.15 20.90
CA ASP A 1 3.10 0.92 20.10
C ASP A 1 3.69 1.22 18.73
N ILE A 2 4.87 0.67 18.44
CA ILE A 2 5.64 0.97 17.21
C ILE A 2 4.86 0.51 15.96
N LEU A 3 4.07 -0.56 16.07
CA LEU A 3 3.27 -1.11 14.98
C LEU A 3 2.06 -0.24 14.63
N ALA A 4 1.61 0.62 15.52
CA ALA A 4 0.47 1.50 15.27
C ALA A 4 0.76 2.64 14.27
N GLY A 5 2.05 2.89 13.94
CA GLY A 5 2.45 4.03 13.11
C GLY A 5 3.21 3.69 11.83
N ALA A 6 3.54 2.40 11.56
CA ALA A 6 4.35 2.05 10.39
C ALA A 6 4.08 0.64 9.86
N PRO A 7 4.17 0.42 8.54
CA PRO A 7 4.06 -0.91 7.95
C PRO A 7 5.13 -1.86 8.49
N GLY A 8 4.76 -3.12 8.79
CA GLY A 8 5.67 -4.12 9.33
C GLY A 8 6.91 -4.37 8.46
N GLU A 9 6.80 -4.25 7.14
CA GLU A 9 7.94 -4.35 6.23
C GLU A 9 8.91 -3.17 6.39
N ALA A 10 8.44 -1.95 6.68
CA ALA A 10 9.30 -0.79 6.92
C ALA A 10 10.10 -0.97 8.21
N ILE A 11 9.45 -1.49 9.26
CA ILE A 11 10.11 -1.85 10.51
C ILE A 11 11.18 -2.92 10.26
N ARG A 12 10.83 -3.96 9.50
CA ARG A 12 11.77 -5.04 9.14
C ARG A 12 12.96 -4.51 8.35
N LEU A 13 12.75 -3.68 7.33
CA LEU A 13 13.85 -3.09 6.56
C LEU A 13 14.77 -2.24 7.44
N ASN A 14 14.21 -1.41 8.33
CA ASN A 14 14.99 -0.63 9.27
C ASN A 14 15.87 -1.51 10.19
N MET A 15 15.33 -2.63 10.67
CA MET A 15 16.11 -3.59 11.46
C MET A 15 17.22 -4.28 10.64
N LEU A 16 16.93 -4.66 9.38
CA LEU A 16 17.88 -5.31 8.49
C LEU A 16 18.96 -4.38 7.93
N SER A 17 18.79 -3.05 8.04
CA SER A 17 19.79 -2.08 7.60
C SER A 17 21.05 -2.09 8.45
N SER A 18 21.00 -2.67 9.65
CA SER A 18 22.15 -2.89 10.52
C SER A 18 22.52 -4.38 10.55
N HIS A 19 23.83 -4.67 10.56
CA HIS A 19 24.29 -6.05 10.71
C HIS A 19 23.86 -6.59 12.08
N TYR A 20 23.36 -7.82 12.18
CA TYR A 20 22.79 -8.40 13.41
C TYR A 20 23.73 -8.44 14.63
N ARG A 21 25.05 -8.34 14.40
CA ARG A 21 26.08 -8.24 15.46
C ARG A 21 26.36 -6.81 15.92
N GLN A 22 25.75 -5.80 15.28
CA GLN A 22 25.92 -4.40 15.64
C GLN A 22 24.74 -3.91 16.47
N PRO A 23 24.95 -2.93 17.36
CA PRO A 23 23.82 -2.29 18.03
C PRO A 23 22.86 -1.67 17.02
N LEU A 24 21.57 -1.90 17.21
CA LEU A 24 20.53 -1.26 16.42
C LEU A 24 20.24 0.13 17.00
N ASP A 25 20.45 1.16 16.20
CA ASP A 25 20.00 2.51 16.53
C ASP A 25 18.58 2.71 16.00
N TRP A 26 17.62 2.57 16.91
CA TRP A 26 16.21 2.69 16.56
C TRP A 26 15.75 4.15 16.61
N THR A 27 15.32 4.69 15.46
CA THR A 27 14.74 6.02 15.34
C THR A 27 13.46 6.01 14.50
N GLU A 28 12.51 6.89 14.82
CA GLU A 28 11.30 7.07 13.99
C GLU A 28 11.68 7.54 12.57
N GLY A 29 12.72 8.36 12.44
CA GLY A 29 13.26 8.79 11.15
C GLY A 29 13.74 7.63 10.30
N GLY A 30 14.42 6.64 10.88
CA GLY A 30 14.89 5.43 10.19
C GLY A 30 13.73 4.58 9.64
N VAL A 31 12.61 4.48 10.36
CA VAL A 31 11.42 3.76 9.87
C VAL A 31 10.77 4.52 8.71
N THR A 32 10.68 5.85 8.79
CA THR A 32 10.15 6.70 7.72
C THR A 32 11.01 6.61 6.44
N GLU A 33 12.34 6.60 6.60
CA GLU A 33 13.28 6.39 5.50
C GLU A 33 13.09 5.00 4.87
N SER A 34 12.97 3.96 5.69
CA SER A 34 12.74 2.58 5.23
C SER A 34 11.44 2.46 4.45
N ARG A 35 10.37 3.15 4.87
CA ARG A 35 9.12 3.22 4.12
C ARG A 35 9.33 3.87 2.75
N THR A 36 10.06 4.99 2.69
CA THR A 36 10.37 5.68 1.42
C THR A 36 11.17 4.80 0.47
N ILE A 37 12.10 3.99 1.01
CA ILE A 37 12.87 3.00 0.24
C ILE A 37 11.92 1.92 -0.34
N LEU A 38 11.04 1.36 0.49
CA LEU A 38 10.07 0.35 0.06
C LEU A 38 9.10 0.90 -0.98
N ASP A 39 8.61 2.12 -0.83
CA ASP A 39 7.77 2.78 -1.83
C ASP A 39 8.44 2.83 -3.20
N ARG A 40 9.74 3.15 -3.23
CA ARG A 40 10.54 3.16 -4.47
C ARG A 40 10.71 1.74 -5.01
N TRP A 41 11.02 0.77 -4.16
CA TRP A 41 11.21 -0.62 -4.58
C TRP A 41 9.93 -1.26 -5.10
N TYR A 42 8.79 -1.01 -4.45
CA TYR A 42 7.47 -1.47 -4.93
C TYR A 42 7.12 -0.88 -6.31
N ARG A 43 7.45 0.41 -6.55
CA ARG A 43 7.26 1.01 -7.88
C ARG A 43 8.19 0.40 -8.93
N ALA A 44 9.45 0.17 -8.58
CA ALA A 44 10.44 -0.36 -9.50
C ALA A 44 10.23 -1.84 -9.85
N ALA A 45 9.90 -2.67 -8.84
CA ALA A 45 9.59 -4.08 -9.04
C ALA A 45 8.23 -4.29 -9.69
N ALA A 46 7.28 -3.36 -9.49
CA ALA A 46 5.87 -3.52 -9.85
C ALA A 46 5.36 -4.90 -9.39
N ASP A 47 4.66 -5.62 -10.24
CA ASP A 47 4.21 -6.99 -9.98
C ASP A 47 5.02 -8.02 -10.81
N ALA A 48 6.35 -7.75 -11.02
CA ALA A 48 7.24 -8.67 -11.70
C ALA A 48 7.30 -10.03 -10.98
N GLU A 49 7.41 -11.12 -11.75
CA GLU A 49 7.64 -12.44 -11.19
C GLU A 49 9.00 -12.51 -10.47
N PRO A 50 9.05 -13.06 -9.25
CA PRO A 50 10.29 -13.15 -8.49
C PRO A 50 11.34 -14.01 -9.20
N LEU A 51 12.54 -13.49 -9.40
CA LEU A 51 13.67 -14.19 -9.97
C LEU A 51 14.80 -14.33 -8.95
N ALA A 52 15.61 -15.38 -9.08
CA ALA A 52 16.79 -15.56 -8.25
C ALA A 52 17.76 -14.38 -8.41
N CYS A 53 18.37 -13.96 -7.30
CA CYS A 53 19.34 -12.87 -7.25
C CYS A 53 20.60 -13.34 -6.54
N ASP A 54 21.61 -13.74 -7.31
CA ASP A 54 22.87 -14.30 -6.78
C ASP A 54 23.58 -13.28 -5.86
N ALA A 55 23.57 -12.01 -6.21
CA ALA A 55 24.21 -10.97 -5.39
C ALA A 55 23.61 -10.85 -3.97
N VAL A 56 22.29 -11.06 -3.83
CA VAL A 56 21.62 -11.09 -2.52
C VAL A 56 21.93 -12.40 -1.79
N ILE A 57 21.92 -13.55 -2.50
CA ILE A 57 22.24 -14.86 -1.93
C ILE A 57 23.68 -14.86 -1.40
N GLU A 58 24.66 -14.44 -2.20
CA GLU A 58 26.07 -14.32 -1.79
C GLU A 58 26.26 -13.40 -0.58
N ALA A 59 25.51 -12.30 -0.52
CA ALA A 59 25.57 -11.40 0.63
C ALA A 59 25.02 -12.05 1.91
N LEU A 60 23.94 -12.85 1.79
CA LEU A 60 23.36 -13.55 2.94
C LEU A 60 24.20 -14.75 3.38
N GLU A 61 24.92 -15.42 2.47
CA GLU A 61 25.86 -16.48 2.76
C GLU A 61 27.13 -15.95 3.48
N ASP A 62 27.46 -14.66 3.29
CA ASP A 62 28.55 -13.95 3.98
C ASP A 62 28.09 -13.45 5.37
N ASP A 63 27.93 -14.37 6.32
CA ASP A 63 27.55 -14.10 7.73
C ASP A 63 26.23 -13.27 7.85
N LEU A 64 25.23 -13.56 7.01
CA LEU A 64 23.95 -12.83 6.97
C LEU A 64 24.15 -11.31 6.82
N ASN A 65 25.00 -10.90 5.89
CA ASN A 65 25.32 -9.51 5.63
C ASN A 65 24.14 -8.77 4.95
N THR A 66 23.10 -8.51 5.75
CA THR A 66 21.89 -7.84 5.26
C THR A 66 22.15 -6.42 4.72
N PRO A 67 23.08 -5.60 5.28
CA PRO A 67 23.42 -4.32 4.66
C PRO A 67 23.97 -4.45 3.25
N LYS A 68 24.81 -5.46 2.98
CA LYS A 68 25.33 -5.74 1.62
C LYS A 68 24.22 -6.21 0.69
N ALA A 69 23.30 -7.05 1.16
CA ALA A 69 22.12 -7.47 0.42
C ALA A 69 21.22 -6.28 0.05
N ILE A 70 20.97 -5.37 0.99
CA ILE A 70 20.19 -4.13 0.77
C ILE A 70 20.87 -3.23 -0.27
N ALA A 71 22.22 -3.12 -0.24
CA ALA A 71 22.94 -2.36 -1.27
C ALA A 71 22.72 -2.94 -2.67
N ALA A 72 22.76 -4.27 -2.84
CA ALA A 72 22.45 -4.93 -4.12
C ALA A 72 20.99 -4.65 -4.57
N LEU A 73 20.02 -4.67 -3.64
CA LEU A 73 18.63 -4.33 -3.96
C LEU A 73 18.46 -2.86 -4.39
N HIS A 74 19.25 -1.93 -3.86
CA HIS A 74 19.24 -0.55 -4.32
C HIS A 74 19.72 -0.42 -5.77
N GLU A 75 20.77 -1.15 -6.14
CA GLU A 75 21.26 -1.18 -7.54
C GLU A 75 20.21 -1.76 -8.50
N LEU A 76 19.59 -2.88 -8.12
CA LEU A 76 18.51 -3.49 -8.89
C LEU A 76 17.30 -2.55 -9.03
N SER A 77 16.93 -1.85 -7.95
CA SER A 77 15.84 -0.87 -8.00
C SER A 77 16.12 0.27 -8.97
N ASN A 78 17.37 0.74 -9.04
CA ASN A 78 17.77 1.75 -10.00
C ASN A 78 17.68 1.25 -11.45
N ALA A 79 18.16 0.03 -11.74
CA ALA A 79 18.07 -0.58 -13.06
C ALA A 79 16.61 -0.86 -13.47
N ALA A 80 15.82 -1.42 -12.58
CA ALA A 80 14.40 -1.67 -12.79
C ALA A 80 13.61 -0.38 -13.11
N SER A 81 13.91 0.71 -12.40
CA SER A 81 13.30 2.03 -12.66
C SER A 81 13.66 2.62 -14.04
N GLN A 82 14.70 2.10 -14.67
CA GLN A 82 15.09 2.44 -16.05
C GLN A 82 14.48 1.50 -17.11
N GLY A 83 13.62 0.58 -16.68
CA GLY A 83 12.90 -0.35 -17.56
C GLY A 83 13.55 -1.73 -17.72
N ASP A 84 14.55 -2.08 -16.89
CA ASP A 84 15.14 -3.42 -16.88
C ASP A 84 14.20 -4.42 -16.17
N ALA A 85 13.48 -5.22 -16.97
CA ALA A 85 12.53 -6.21 -16.48
C ALA A 85 13.21 -7.36 -15.71
N LEU A 86 14.46 -7.72 -16.07
CA LEU A 86 15.22 -8.74 -15.35
C LEU A 86 15.57 -8.23 -13.95
N ALA A 87 16.06 -7.00 -13.86
CA ALA A 87 16.36 -6.35 -12.58
C ALA A 87 15.11 -6.20 -11.70
N ALA A 88 13.93 -5.94 -12.27
CA ALA A 88 12.66 -5.89 -11.54
C ALA A 88 12.33 -7.25 -10.90
N GLY A 89 12.44 -8.35 -11.64
CA GLY A 89 12.24 -9.70 -11.12
C GLY A 89 13.27 -10.09 -10.04
N GLN A 90 14.55 -9.76 -10.26
CA GLN A 90 15.63 -10.01 -9.29
C GLN A 90 15.49 -9.15 -8.03
N LEU A 91 15.05 -7.90 -8.15
CA LEU A 91 14.72 -7.04 -7.01
C LEU A 91 13.65 -7.70 -6.15
N ARG A 92 12.55 -8.17 -6.77
CA ARG A 92 11.47 -8.83 -6.05
C ARG A 92 11.94 -10.13 -5.40
N GLY A 93 12.60 -11.00 -6.14
CA GLY A 93 13.07 -12.30 -5.63
C GLY A 93 14.11 -12.15 -4.52
N GLY A 94 15.08 -11.25 -4.67
CA GLY A 94 16.07 -10.95 -3.63
C GLY A 94 15.46 -10.34 -2.37
N ALA A 95 14.51 -9.41 -2.53
CA ALA A 95 13.79 -8.80 -1.40
C ALA A 95 12.92 -9.84 -0.66
N ASN A 96 12.26 -10.76 -1.38
CA ASN A 96 11.45 -11.83 -0.79
C ASN A 96 12.24 -12.76 0.13
N LEU A 97 13.53 -13.00 -0.14
CA LEU A 97 14.40 -13.77 0.75
C LEU A 97 14.54 -13.16 2.14
N MET A 98 14.39 -11.83 2.22
CA MET A 98 14.43 -11.08 3.49
C MET A 98 13.04 -10.74 4.03
N GLY A 99 11.97 -11.28 3.42
CA GLY A 99 10.58 -11.01 3.78
C GLY A 99 10.15 -9.57 3.46
N LEU A 100 10.69 -8.99 2.39
CA LEU A 100 10.34 -7.67 1.85
C LEU A 100 9.71 -7.85 0.46
N LEU A 101 8.93 -6.88 0.00
CA LEU A 101 8.17 -6.90 -1.27
C LEU A 101 7.24 -8.12 -1.39
N MET A 102 6.67 -8.56 -0.28
CA MET A 102 5.78 -9.73 -0.21
C MET A 102 4.39 -9.48 -0.79
N LYS A 103 4.02 -8.21 -0.99
CA LYS A 103 2.71 -7.78 -1.44
C LYS A 103 2.71 -7.44 -2.93
N SER A 104 1.51 -7.26 -3.51
CA SER A 104 1.40 -6.57 -4.79
C SER A 104 1.69 -5.07 -4.61
N GLN A 105 2.09 -4.41 -5.68
CA GLN A 105 2.26 -2.95 -5.67
C GLN A 105 0.98 -2.24 -5.22
N SER A 106 -0.17 -2.68 -5.75
CA SER A 106 -1.48 -2.13 -5.38
C SER A 106 -1.78 -2.31 -3.89
N ALA A 107 -1.57 -3.51 -3.34
CA ALA A 107 -1.82 -3.78 -1.92
C ALA A 107 -0.93 -2.93 -1.00
N TRP A 108 0.33 -2.71 -1.37
CA TRP A 108 1.25 -1.86 -0.61
C TRP A 108 0.76 -0.41 -0.54
N PHE A 109 0.45 0.22 -1.69
CA PHE A 109 0.05 1.63 -1.73
C PHE A 109 -1.37 1.87 -1.23
N LYS A 110 -2.25 0.90 -1.33
CA LYS A 110 -3.62 0.97 -0.80
C LYS A 110 -3.72 0.60 0.67
N GLY A 111 -2.67 0.02 1.26
CA GLY A 111 -2.69 -0.41 2.67
C GLY A 111 -3.73 -1.50 2.94
N LEU A 112 -4.00 -2.37 1.95
CA LEU A 112 -5.05 -3.39 1.99
C LEU A 112 -4.79 -4.55 2.95
N ASP A 113 -3.69 -4.54 3.64
CA ASP A 113 -3.30 -5.49 4.68
C ASP A 113 -3.12 -4.84 6.05
N ALA A 114 -3.61 -3.62 6.21
CA ALA A 114 -3.75 -3.03 7.53
C ALA A 114 -4.65 -3.93 8.39
N THR A 115 -4.26 -4.14 9.63
CA THR A 115 -5.04 -4.96 10.58
C THR A 115 -6.33 -4.26 11.02
N GLU A 116 -6.53 -3.04 10.62
CA GLU A 116 -7.66 -2.20 11.01
C GLU A 116 -8.11 -1.34 9.82
N TYR A 117 -9.28 -1.68 9.28
CA TYR A 117 -9.96 -0.87 8.27
C TYR A 117 -11.08 -0.09 8.95
N ASP A 118 -11.05 1.22 8.83
CA ASP A 118 -12.14 2.08 9.31
C ASP A 118 -13.12 2.37 8.15
N ILE A 119 -14.30 1.76 8.22
CA ILE A 119 -15.40 2.02 7.29
C ILE A 119 -16.40 3.06 7.81
N SER A 120 -16.09 3.73 8.93
CA SER A 120 -17.00 4.74 9.50
C SER A 120 -17.35 5.87 8.52
N PHE A 121 -16.47 6.12 7.53
CA PHE A 121 -16.73 7.06 6.44
C PHE A 121 -17.94 6.65 5.59
N MET A 122 -18.22 5.34 5.45
CA MET A 122 -19.41 4.86 4.71
C MET A 122 -20.70 5.24 5.45
N ASN A 123 -20.69 5.18 6.79
CA ASN A 123 -21.83 5.62 7.58
C ASN A 123 -22.01 7.14 7.51
N LYS A 124 -20.94 7.91 7.40
CA LYS A 124 -20.98 9.37 7.23
C LYS A 124 -21.54 9.81 5.88
N LEU A 125 -21.58 8.93 4.87
CA LEU A 125 -22.17 9.23 3.55
C LEU A 125 -23.69 9.36 3.58
N ALA A 126 -24.34 8.66 4.49
CA ALA A 126 -25.81 8.59 4.52
C ALA A 126 -26.47 9.95 4.80
N GLU A 127 -25.81 10.83 5.57
CA GLU A 127 -26.34 12.16 5.89
C GLU A 127 -26.20 13.17 4.74
N PRO A 128 -24.97 13.41 4.18
CA PRO A 128 -24.80 14.41 3.14
C PRO A 128 -25.22 13.94 1.75
N LEU A 129 -25.27 12.63 1.49
CA LEU A 129 -25.50 12.05 0.17
C LEU A 129 -26.47 10.86 0.22
N PRO A 130 -27.75 11.06 0.61
CA PRO A 130 -28.72 9.97 0.73
C PRO A 130 -28.95 9.23 -0.59
N GLU A 131 -28.84 9.91 -1.73
CA GLU A 131 -28.99 9.32 -3.06
C GLU A 131 -27.89 8.29 -3.38
N ILE A 132 -26.66 8.53 -2.89
CA ILE A 132 -25.56 7.56 -3.01
C ILE A 132 -25.81 6.38 -2.06
N ALA A 133 -26.24 6.64 -0.84
CA ALA A 133 -26.54 5.60 0.13
C ALA A 133 -27.65 4.65 -0.36
N GLU A 134 -28.65 5.15 -1.10
CA GLU A 134 -29.70 4.34 -1.71
C GLU A 134 -29.20 3.48 -2.90
N ARG A 135 -28.14 3.94 -3.60
CA ARG A 135 -27.56 3.26 -4.76
C ARG A 135 -26.47 2.26 -4.41
N ILE A 136 -26.03 2.21 -3.16
CA ILE A 136 -25.12 1.15 -2.70
C ILE A 136 -25.84 -0.18 -2.80
N ASP A 137 -25.23 -1.12 -3.53
CA ASP A 137 -25.76 -2.46 -3.72
C ASP A 137 -26.03 -3.12 -2.35
N GLU A 138 -27.16 -3.83 -2.28
CA GLU A 138 -27.58 -4.59 -1.09
C GLU A 138 -26.50 -5.56 -0.60
N GLN A 139 -25.68 -6.12 -1.49
CA GLN A 139 -24.56 -6.99 -1.13
C GLN A 139 -23.47 -6.24 -0.34
N VAL A 140 -23.18 -4.99 -0.73
CA VAL A 140 -22.22 -4.14 -0.02
C VAL A 140 -22.77 -3.74 1.35
N ARG A 141 -24.06 -3.43 1.46
CA ARG A 141 -24.71 -3.14 2.74
C ARG A 141 -24.62 -4.34 3.69
N GLN A 142 -24.98 -5.53 3.21
CA GLN A 142 -24.89 -6.76 4.00
C GLN A 142 -23.45 -7.09 4.42
N ALA A 143 -22.48 -6.75 3.58
CA ALA A 143 -21.07 -6.88 3.91
C ALA A 143 -20.65 -5.88 5.00
N ILE A 144 -21.12 -4.63 4.93
CA ILE A 144 -20.88 -3.62 5.96
C ILE A 144 -21.51 -4.04 7.29
N ASP A 145 -22.73 -4.57 7.28
CA ASP A 145 -23.43 -5.05 8.48
C ASP A 145 -22.71 -6.23 9.16
N LYS A 146 -21.98 -7.03 8.39
CA LYS A 146 -21.21 -8.19 8.89
C LYS A 146 -19.72 -7.88 9.05
N TRP A 147 -19.33 -6.63 9.01
CA TRP A 147 -17.93 -6.21 9.01
C TRP A 147 -17.07 -6.83 10.09
N ASP A 148 -17.57 -6.82 11.34
CA ASP A 148 -16.83 -7.33 12.50
C ASP A 148 -16.69 -8.87 12.50
N GLU A 149 -17.48 -9.57 11.67
CA GLU A 149 -17.45 -11.03 11.52
C GLU A 149 -16.48 -11.47 10.40
N MET A 150 -15.98 -10.53 9.61
CA MET A 150 -15.14 -10.81 8.43
C MET A 150 -13.66 -10.98 8.80
N SER A 151 -12.95 -11.81 8.02
CA SER A 151 -11.50 -11.85 8.06
C SER A 151 -10.90 -10.55 7.52
N GLY A 152 -9.66 -10.20 7.93
CA GLY A 152 -8.97 -8.99 7.43
C GLY A 152 -8.87 -8.94 5.91
N GLU A 153 -8.71 -10.07 5.22
CA GLU A 153 -8.68 -10.15 3.76
C GLU A 153 -10.04 -9.77 3.13
N GLN A 154 -11.14 -10.27 3.71
CA GLN A 154 -12.49 -9.93 3.28
C GLN A 154 -12.80 -8.46 3.54
N GLN A 155 -12.40 -7.94 4.70
CA GLN A 155 -12.52 -6.52 5.04
C GLN A 155 -11.76 -5.65 4.04
N GLY A 156 -10.53 -6.02 3.68
CA GLY A 156 -9.73 -5.30 2.68
C GLY A 156 -10.40 -5.24 1.31
N THR A 157 -11.01 -6.35 0.87
CA THR A 157 -11.74 -6.41 -0.40
C THR A 157 -12.97 -5.51 -0.40
N ILE A 158 -13.77 -5.54 0.66
CA ILE A 158 -14.96 -4.68 0.80
C ILE A 158 -14.56 -3.20 0.91
N TYR A 159 -13.51 -2.91 1.69
CA TYR A 159 -12.96 -1.56 1.83
C TYR A 159 -12.57 -0.97 0.46
N GLU A 160 -11.82 -1.73 -0.35
CA GLU A 160 -11.45 -1.31 -1.70
C GLU A 160 -12.67 -1.09 -2.59
N LEU A 161 -13.65 -1.99 -2.54
CA LEU A 161 -14.90 -1.86 -3.29
C LEU A 161 -15.65 -0.57 -2.92
N CYS A 162 -15.78 -0.26 -1.64
CA CYS A 162 -16.42 0.96 -1.16
C CYS A 162 -15.72 2.22 -1.70
N ILE A 163 -14.38 2.27 -1.66
CA ILE A 163 -13.64 3.42 -2.17
C ILE A 163 -13.81 3.58 -3.68
N ASN A 164 -13.72 2.49 -4.44
CA ASN A 164 -13.89 2.53 -5.90
C ASN A 164 -15.30 3.00 -6.29
N LEU A 165 -16.34 2.55 -5.57
CA LEU A 165 -17.70 3.05 -5.75
C LEU A 165 -17.79 4.56 -5.54
N LEU A 166 -17.15 5.10 -4.51
CA LEU A 166 -17.14 6.55 -4.26
C LEU A 166 -16.40 7.32 -5.35
N ILE A 167 -15.32 6.77 -5.89
CA ILE A 167 -14.60 7.37 -7.02
C ILE A 167 -15.51 7.42 -8.25
N ASP A 168 -16.25 6.35 -8.53
CA ASP A 168 -17.20 6.31 -9.66
C ASP A 168 -18.33 7.32 -9.46
N PHE A 169 -18.90 7.44 -8.26
CA PHE A 169 -19.90 8.46 -7.94
C PHE A 169 -19.34 9.88 -8.09
N ARG A 170 -18.12 10.13 -7.62
CA ARG A 170 -17.46 11.42 -7.81
C ARG A 170 -17.30 11.77 -9.29
N LYS A 171 -16.93 10.79 -10.13
CA LYS A 171 -16.82 10.96 -11.57
C LYS A 171 -18.17 11.31 -12.20
N LEU A 172 -19.22 10.56 -11.89
CA LEU A 172 -20.58 10.83 -12.35
C LEU A 172 -21.07 12.21 -11.94
N ALA A 173 -20.84 12.63 -10.67
CA ALA A 173 -21.19 13.95 -10.19
C ALA A 173 -20.51 15.06 -11.01
N ARG A 174 -19.22 14.88 -11.35
CA ARG A 174 -18.50 15.85 -12.21
C ARG A 174 -19.06 15.90 -13.63
N GLU A 175 -19.41 14.77 -14.23
CA GLU A 175 -20.04 14.68 -15.55
C GLU A 175 -21.40 15.41 -15.57
N HIS A 176 -22.18 15.32 -14.49
CA HIS A 176 -23.44 16.00 -14.32
C HIS A 176 -23.31 17.43 -13.79
N ARG A 177 -22.09 17.96 -13.60
CA ARG A 177 -21.76 19.28 -13.06
C ARG A 177 -22.22 19.51 -11.61
N GLU A 178 -22.40 18.45 -10.85
CA GLU A 178 -22.71 18.44 -9.42
C GLU A 178 -21.41 18.55 -8.59
N PHE A 179 -20.74 19.69 -8.73
CA PHE A 179 -19.40 19.87 -8.15
C PHE A 179 -19.42 19.80 -6.62
N GLN A 180 -20.51 20.21 -5.99
CA GLN A 180 -20.66 20.13 -4.55
C GLN A 180 -20.64 18.67 -4.05
N THR A 181 -21.37 17.78 -4.72
CA THR A 181 -21.35 16.33 -4.44
C THR A 181 -19.94 15.73 -4.62
N SER A 182 -19.27 16.11 -5.72
CA SER A 182 -17.89 15.67 -5.98
C SER A 182 -16.90 16.12 -4.90
N ASP A 183 -17.06 17.34 -4.36
CA ASP A 183 -16.19 17.86 -3.31
C ASP A 183 -16.47 17.19 -1.96
N ILE A 184 -17.73 16.94 -1.60
CA ILE A 184 -18.09 16.18 -0.40
C ILE A 184 -17.46 14.78 -0.41
N ILE A 185 -17.55 14.06 -1.55
CA ILE A 185 -16.94 12.73 -1.66
C ILE A 185 -15.42 12.80 -1.47
N ARG A 186 -14.75 13.78 -2.09
CA ARG A 186 -13.31 13.97 -1.94
C ARG A 186 -12.92 14.24 -0.48
N ASP A 187 -13.66 15.10 0.19
CA ASP A 187 -13.36 15.51 1.57
C ASP A 187 -13.59 14.36 2.55
N LEU A 188 -14.65 13.54 2.35
CA LEU A 188 -14.88 12.31 3.12
C LEU A 188 -13.75 11.28 2.95
N LEU A 189 -13.27 11.10 1.72
CA LEU A 189 -12.14 10.19 1.47
C LEU A 189 -10.85 10.72 2.11
N LEU A 190 -10.62 12.04 2.07
CA LEU A 190 -9.47 12.66 2.71
C LEU A 190 -9.52 12.52 4.25
N GLU A 191 -10.69 12.67 4.88
CA GLU A 191 -10.88 12.40 6.30
C GLU A 191 -10.59 10.95 6.68
N ALA A 192 -10.84 10.01 5.76
CA ALA A 192 -10.48 8.60 5.91
C ALA A 192 -9.00 8.28 5.58
N ASN A 193 -8.15 9.31 5.44
CA ASN A 193 -6.75 9.20 5.03
C ASN A 193 -6.57 8.58 3.63
N ILE A 194 -7.52 8.78 2.72
CA ILE A 194 -7.46 8.33 1.34
C ILE A 194 -7.21 9.53 0.44
N THR A 195 -6.09 9.50 -0.28
CA THR A 195 -5.73 10.52 -1.25
C THR A 195 -6.01 10.01 -2.66
N LEU A 196 -6.73 10.82 -3.45
CA LEU A 196 -7.02 10.52 -4.85
C LEU A 196 -5.91 11.10 -5.75
N GLU A 197 -5.50 10.33 -6.74
CA GLU A 197 -4.53 10.73 -7.77
C GLU A 197 -5.21 10.64 -9.15
N ASP A 198 -5.51 11.78 -9.75
CA ASP A 198 -6.11 11.85 -11.08
C ASP A 198 -5.01 11.71 -12.15
N GLY A 199 -5.13 10.71 -13.03
CA GLY A 199 -4.20 10.41 -14.11
C GLY A 199 -4.90 10.26 -15.47
N PRO A 200 -4.12 10.11 -16.57
CA PRO A 200 -4.69 9.93 -17.91
C PRO A 200 -5.54 8.66 -18.05
N ASP A 201 -5.23 7.63 -17.27
CA ASP A 201 -5.93 6.34 -17.28
C ASP A 201 -7.10 6.28 -16.28
N GLY A 202 -7.36 7.36 -15.54
CA GLY A 202 -8.42 7.47 -14.54
C GLY A 202 -7.94 7.97 -13.18
N THR A 203 -8.85 7.92 -12.19
CA THR A 203 -8.53 8.25 -10.79
C THR A 203 -8.07 7.01 -10.06
N THR A 204 -6.90 7.05 -9.47
CA THR A 204 -6.38 6.04 -8.55
C THR A 204 -6.38 6.58 -7.13
N TRP A 205 -6.12 5.75 -6.14
CA TRP A 205 -6.10 6.18 -4.76
C TRP A 205 -5.00 5.49 -3.97
N ARG A 206 -4.56 6.15 -2.92
CA ARG A 206 -3.63 5.58 -1.93
C ARG A 206 -4.07 5.96 -0.52
N ARG A 207 -3.76 5.12 0.46
CA ARG A 207 -3.92 5.42 1.87
C ARG A 207 -2.71 6.20 2.38
N THR A 208 -2.96 7.34 3.02
CA THR A 208 -1.94 8.12 3.72
C THR A 208 -1.97 7.67 5.19
N VAL A 209 -0.89 7.11 5.69
CA VAL A 209 -0.73 6.69 7.11
C VAL A 209 0.09 7.74 7.83
#